data_c291f3e7ac8de18a82fec29cba31b471
#
_entry.id   c291f3e7ac8de18a82fec29cba31b471
#
_cell.length_a   1.000
_cell.length_b   1.000
_cell.length_c   1.000
_cell.angle_alpha   90.00
_cell.angle_beta   90.00
_cell.angle_gamma   90.00
#
_symmetry.space_group_name_H-M   'P 1'
#
loop_
_entity.id
_entity.type
_entity.pdbx_description
1 polymer ?
#
loop_
_entity_poly.entity_id
_entity_poly.type
_entity_poly.pdbx_seq_one_letter_code
_entity_poly.pdbx_strand_id
1 'polypeptide(L)'
;MAILLESHAAAHPDRPALIDEDGTTTWAELCDRVIRLSNGFAARGIGSGDTIAVMMGNRRELYEVLLAAAHTGFTVVPVNWHWVADELAYVIEDSGARALVVGERFADVATTALADPRAAGIEFSVVAGTDADRTGLDAYETLVADGSDTPLTEQLLGGPMFYTSGTTGRPKGVRGMLSGGQGIPSEIFSLISASMNEFVPADGTTLLAGPAYHSAQWAFSFMPLVNGSTVVMRHKFDAAETLRLVDAHGVTNTHLVPTQFKRMLDLPETVRSSFDGSSLTALWHGAAPCPPPWKKAMIEWVGPLVHEYYGSTEGAFISTIRAEDWLLRGGSVGRPLPTMEVFVVDDDGNHLGADETGTLYFKSAMGADFEYHNDPDKTAAAHLEPGVFTTGDIGHLDGDGYLWLSDRKIDMIISGGVNIYPAEIEAVLADHEAVVDVAVIGVPNDEFGEEVKAVVQVAENVVDTAGVEADLMASCGILLAGYKRPRSIDFIAEMPRTGTGKILKRELREPYWADVDRVI
;
A
#
# COMPACT_ATOMS: atom_id res chain seq x y z
N MET A 1 -26.74 17.51 1.43
CA MET A 1 -25.79 16.78 0.56
C MET A 1 -24.77 16.06 1.45
N ALA A 2 -24.08 15.02 0.94
CA ALA A 2 -22.96 14.43 1.66
C ALA A 2 -21.84 15.47 1.80
N ILE A 3 -21.48 15.82 3.04
CA ILE A 3 -20.71 17.04 3.36
C ILE A 3 -19.35 17.13 2.65
N LEU A 4 -18.66 16.00 2.45
CA LEU A 4 -17.37 15.96 1.76
C LEU A 4 -17.49 16.13 0.24
N LEU A 5 -18.68 15.94 -0.33
CA LEU A 5 -18.93 15.99 -1.77
C LEU A 5 -19.76 17.22 -2.20
N GLU A 6 -20.33 17.92 -1.23
CA GLU A 6 -21.32 18.98 -1.45
C GLU A 6 -20.82 20.09 -2.37
N SER A 7 -19.62 20.60 -2.10
CA SER A 7 -19.03 21.70 -2.86
C SER A 7 -18.75 21.30 -4.32
N HIS A 8 -18.27 20.07 -4.54
CA HIS A 8 -17.95 19.58 -5.88
C HIS A 8 -19.22 19.28 -6.69
N ALA A 9 -20.21 18.63 -6.05
CA ALA A 9 -21.50 18.33 -6.69
C ALA A 9 -22.28 19.61 -7.04
N ALA A 10 -22.19 20.67 -6.22
CA ALA A 10 -22.83 21.95 -6.50
C ALA A 10 -22.11 22.76 -7.57
N ALA A 11 -20.76 22.77 -7.55
CA ALA A 11 -19.96 23.55 -8.49
C ALA A 11 -19.85 22.90 -9.89
N HIS A 12 -19.76 21.57 -9.95
CA HIS A 12 -19.46 20.81 -11.17
C HIS A 12 -20.29 19.53 -11.26
N PRO A 13 -21.64 19.58 -11.25
CA PRO A 13 -22.51 18.41 -11.15
C PRO A 13 -22.25 17.35 -12.24
N ASP A 14 -21.98 17.76 -13.46
CA ASP A 14 -21.81 16.90 -14.63
C ASP A 14 -20.36 16.47 -14.87
N ARG A 15 -19.39 17.01 -14.11
CA ARG A 15 -17.98 16.62 -14.24
C ARG A 15 -17.81 15.19 -13.72
N PRO A 16 -16.99 14.35 -14.39
CA PRO A 16 -16.63 13.04 -13.88
C PRO A 16 -15.99 13.12 -12.48
N ALA A 17 -16.48 12.33 -11.53
CA ALA A 17 -15.86 12.08 -10.24
C ALA A 17 -15.07 10.76 -10.28
N LEU A 18 -15.69 9.70 -10.81
CA LEU A 18 -15.08 8.37 -10.94
C LEU A 18 -15.22 7.87 -12.38
N ILE A 19 -14.18 7.25 -12.89
CA ILE A 19 -14.15 6.58 -14.20
C ILE A 19 -13.55 5.19 -14.00
N ASP A 20 -14.35 4.15 -14.19
CA ASP A 20 -13.94 2.76 -14.07
C ASP A 20 -14.18 1.96 -15.36
N GLU A 21 -14.12 0.63 -15.30
CA GLU A 21 -14.36 -0.26 -16.43
C GLU A 21 -15.84 -0.27 -16.85
N ASP A 22 -16.75 0.07 -15.94
CA ASP A 22 -18.20 0.03 -16.16
C ASP A 22 -18.75 1.39 -16.65
N GLY A 23 -17.94 2.47 -16.55
CA GLY A 23 -18.32 3.78 -17.08
C GLY A 23 -17.87 4.97 -16.23
N THR A 24 -18.63 6.04 -16.33
CA THR A 24 -18.37 7.30 -15.65
C THR A 24 -19.49 7.59 -14.65
N THR A 25 -19.11 8.00 -13.45
CA THR A 25 -20.00 8.53 -12.41
C THR A 25 -19.69 10.01 -12.21
N THR A 26 -20.65 10.86 -12.37
CA THR A 26 -20.51 12.31 -12.18
C THR A 26 -20.52 12.69 -10.70
N TRP A 27 -20.12 13.92 -10.37
CA TRP A 27 -20.17 14.42 -9.00
C TRP A 27 -21.59 14.42 -8.42
N ALA A 28 -22.59 14.78 -9.22
CA ALA A 28 -23.99 14.77 -8.78
C ALA A 28 -24.47 13.34 -8.48
N GLU A 29 -24.18 12.40 -9.39
CA GLU A 29 -24.52 10.98 -9.22
C GLU A 29 -23.81 10.37 -8.01
N LEU A 30 -22.50 10.62 -7.85
CA LEU A 30 -21.74 10.12 -6.71
C LEU A 30 -22.32 10.64 -5.38
N CYS A 31 -22.66 11.93 -5.32
CA CYS A 31 -23.23 12.54 -4.12
C CYS A 31 -24.60 11.92 -3.76
N ASP A 32 -25.52 11.75 -4.73
CA ASP A 32 -26.82 11.12 -4.51
C ASP A 32 -26.68 9.66 -4.05
N ARG A 33 -25.84 8.88 -4.74
CA ARG A 33 -25.61 7.46 -4.41
C ARG A 33 -25.00 7.28 -3.02
N VAL A 34 -24.03 8.12 -2.63
CA VAL A 34 -23.43 8.08 -1.28
C VAL A 34 -24.43 8.43 -0.20
N ILE A 35 -25.31 9.42 -0.41
CA ILE A 35 -26.40 9.75 0.52
C ILE A 35 -27.33 8.55 0.70
N ARG A 36 -27.81 7.97 -0.40
CA ARG A 36 -28.70 6.80 -0.37
C ARG A 36 -28.03 5.61 0.27
N LEU A 37 -26.78 5.32 -0.08
CA LEU A 37 -26.02 4.21 0.50
C LEU A 37 -25.82 4.38 2.01
N SER A 38 -25.50 5.58 2.48
CA SER A 38 -25.37 5.89 3.90
C SER A 38 -26.68 5.62 4.66
N ASN A 39 -27.82 6.04 4.09
CA ASN A 39 -29.13 5.76 4.64
C ASN A 39 -29.50 4.27 4.55
N GLY A 40 -29.12 3.58 3.48
CA GLY A 40 -29.34 2.14 3.31
C GLY A 40 -28.60 1.32 4.37
N PHE A 41 -27.37 1.69 4.71
CA PHE A 41 -26.63 1.09 5.83
C PHE A 41 -27.27 1.43 7.18
N ALA A 42 -27.60 2.70 7.43
CA ALA A 42 -28.24 3.12 8.68
C ALA A 42 -29.59 2.43 8.91
N ALA A 43 -30.41 2.23 7.86
CA ALA A 43 -31.68 1.50 7.93
C ALA A 43 -31.51 0.02 8.30
N ARG A 44 -30.33 -0.57 8.02
CA ARG A 44 -29.94 -1.93 8.43
C ARG A 44 -29.18 -1.97 9.76
N GLY A 45 -29.14 -0.87 10.50
CA GLY A 45 -28.54 -0.78 11.82
C GLY A 45 -27.01 -0.68 11.80
N ILE A 46 -26.40 -0.31 10.67
CA ILE A 46 -24.97 -0.04 10.56
C ILE A 46 -24.72 1.45 10.78
N GLY A 47 -23.86 1.77 11.73
CA GLY A 47 -23.55 3.15 12.08
C GLY A 47 -22.16 3.29 12.71
N SER A 48 -21.96 4.39 13.45
CA SER A 48 -20.68 4.68 14.11
C SER A 48 -20.27 3.58 15.08
N GLY A 49 -19.07 3.07 14.92
CA GLY A 49 -18.50 1.98 15.72
C GLY A 49 -18.70 0.58 15.12
N ASP A 50 -19.55 0.43 14.11
CA ASP A 50 -19.69 -0.85 13.39
C ASP A 50 -18.58 -1.04 12.37
N THR A 51 -18.40 -2.27 11.93
CA THR A 51 -17.41 -2.63 10.89
C THR A 51 -18.08 -3.32 9.72
N ILE A 52 -17.65 -2.97 8.51
CA ILE A 52 -18.06 -3.60 7.25
C ILE A 52 -16.82 -4.14 6.54
N ALA A 53 -16.84 -5.40 6.10
CA ALA A 53 -15.84 -5.95 5.21
C ALA A 53 -16.22 -5.69 3.74
N VAL A 54 -15.23 -5.31 2.91
CA VAL A 54 -15.45 -5.02 1.48
C VAL A 54 -14.43 -5.77 0.64
N MET A 55 -14.88 -6.78 -0.11
CA MET A 55 -14.04 -7.57 -1.01
C MET A 55 -14.40 -7.30 -2.47
N MET A 56 -13.74 -6.35 -3.08
CA MET A 56 -13.95 -6.02 -4.49
C MET A 56 -12.71 -5.40 -5.14
N GLY A 57 -12.70 -5.35 -6.48
CA GLY A 57 -11.67 -4.65 -7.25
C GLY A 57 -11.81 -3.14 -7.18
N ASN A 58 -10.92 -2.45 -7.91
CA ASN A 58 -11.03 -1.01 -8.08
C ASN A 58 -12.23 -0.68 -8.96
N ARG A 59 -13.31 -0.25 -8.34
CA ARG A 59 -14.56 0.12 -8.98
C ARG A 59 -15.31 1.16 -8.14
N ARG A 60 -16.27 1.85 -8.74
CA ARG A 60 -17.01 2.95 -8.10
C ARG A 60 -17.65 2.56 -6.77
N GLU A 61 -18.22 1.36 -6.65
CA GLU A 61 -18.92 0.93 -5.45
C GLU A 61 -17.97 0.82 -4.23
N LEU A 62 -16.67 0.53 -4.44
CA LEU A 62 -15.69 0.60 -3.36
C LEU A 62 -15.58 2.04 -2.80
N TYR A 63 -15.52 3.03 -3.70
CA TYR A 63 -15.45 4.44 -3.30
C TYR A 63 -16.75 4.93 -2.69
N GLU A 64 -17.90 4.47 -3.19
CA GLU A 64 -19.20 4.76 -2.59
C GLU A 64 -19.28 4.25 -1.14
N VAL A 65 -18.82 3.01 -0.86
CA VAL A 65 -18.78 2.46 0.50
C VAL A 65 -17.80 3.21 1.39
N LEU A 66 -16.61 3.54 0.90
CA LEU A 66 -15.62 4.33 1.65
C LEU A 66 -16.14 5.74 1.98
N LEU A 67 -16.85 6.38 1.05
CA LEU A 67 -17.49 7.69 1.27
C LEU A 67 -18.69 7.56 2.21
N ALA A 68 -19.51 6.51 2.08
CA ALA A 68 -20.61 6.26 3.01
C ALA A 68 -20.08 6.08 4.45
N ALA A 69 -18.94 5.36 4.62
CA ALA A 69 -18.29 5.24 5.92
C ALA A 69 -17.85 6.61 6.45
N ALA A 70 -17.24 7.45 5.59
CA ALA A 70 -16.80 8.79 5.96
C ALA A 70 -17.95 9.74 6.36
N HIS A 71 -19.21 9.37 6.10
CA HIS A 71 -20.40 10.14 6.48
C HIS A 71 -21.25 9.47 7.58
N THR A 72 -21.00 8.19 7.88
CA THR A 72 -21.82 7.39 8.81
C THR A 72 -21.04 6.98 10.06
N GLY A 73 -19.70 7.03 10.03
CA GLY A 73 -18.85 6.72 11.19
C GLY A 73 -18.50 5.24 11.34
N PHE A 74 -18.89 4.35 10.44
CA PHE A 74 -18.48 2.95 10.51
C PHE A 74 -17.06 2.72 9.96
N THR A 75 -16.45 1.63 10.40
CA THR A 75 -15.14 1.18 9.90
C THR A 75 -15.33 0.33 8.64
N VAL A 76 -14.51 0.58 7.61
CA VAL A 76 -14.41 -0.29 6.43
C VAL A 76 -13.15 -1.13 6.53
N VAL A 77 -13.26 -2.43 6.31
CA VAL A 77 -12.13 -3.34 6.09
C VAL A 77 -12.02 -3.61 4.59
N PRO A 78 -11.14 -2.91 3.87
CA PRO A 78 -10.89 -3.22 2.46
C PRO A 78 -10.10 -4.53 2.39
N VAL A 79 -10.78 -5.59 1.93
CA VAL A 79 -10.21 -6.95 1.89
C VAL A 79 -9.34 -7.12 0.66
N ASN A 80 -8.18 -7.72 0.84
CA ASN A 80 -7.35 -8.13 -0.28
C ASN A 80 -8.09 -9.19 -1.12
N TRP A 81 -8.43 -8.86 -2.35
CA TRP A 81 -9.21 -9.74 -3.24
C TRP A 81 -8.47 -11.00 -3.72
N HIS A 82 -7.18 -11.14 -3.42
CA HIS A 82 -6.42 -12.37 -3.67
C HIS A 82 -6.61 -13.43 -2.58
N TRP A 83 -7.21 -13.04 -1.43
CA TRP A 83 -7.44 -13.98 -0.34
C TRP A 83 -8.49 -15.02 -0.68
N VAL A 84 -8.28 -16.21 -0.15
CA VAL A 84 -9.22 -17.32 -0.25
C VAL A 84 -10.29 -17.25 0.85
N ALA A 85 -11.28 -18.13 0.78
CA ALA A 85 -12.41 -18.11 1.70
C ALA A 85 -12.00 -18.25 3.19
N ASP A 86 -10.96 -19.03 3.51
CA ASP A 86 -10.45 -19.18 4.88
C ASP A 86 -9.88 -17.89 5.45
N GLU A 87 -9.13 -17.14 4.62
CA GLU A 87 -8.56 -15.85 5.01
C GLU A 87 -9.65 -14.78 5.16
N LEU A 88 -10.65 -14.79 4.26
CA LEU A 88 -11.79 -13.88 4.37
C LEU A 88 -12.61 -14.16 5.63
N ALA A 89 -12.90 -15.43 5.96
CA ALA A 89 -13.61 -15.82 7.17
C ALA A 89 -12.85 -15.39 8.43
N TYR A 90 -11.52 -15.54 8.43
CA TYR A 90 -10.67 -15.04 9.52
C TYR A 90 -10.80 -13.52 9.69
N VAL A 91 -10.71 -12.76 8.61
CA VAL A 91 -10.78 -11.29 8.70
C VAL A 91 -12.17 -10.80 9.11
N ILE A 92 -13.23 -11.48 8.69
CA ILE A 92 -14.60 -11.20 9.15
C ILE A 92 -14.69 -11.37 10.67
N GLU A 93 -14.20 -12.50 11.20
CA GLU A 93 -14.20 -12.76 12.64
C GLU A 93 -13.35 -11.75 13.41
N ASP A 94 -12.09 -11.57 12.99
CA ASP A 94 -11.13 -10.71 13.68
C ASP A 94 -11.57 -9.24 13.69
N SER A 95 -12.10 -8.73 12.57
CA SER A 95 -12.57 -7.34 12.45
C SER A 95 -13.92 -7.10 13.12
N GLY A 96 -14.66 -8.15 13.45
CA GLY A 96 -16.04 -8.05 13.94
C GLY A 96 -17.00 -7.47 12.90
N ALA A 97 -16.76 -7.72 11.61
CA ALA A 97 -17.60 -7.20 10.54
C ALA A 97 -19.03 -7.70 10.66
N ARG A 98 -20.01 -6.75 10.61
CA ARG A 98 -21.47 -7.02 10.65
C ARG A 98 -22.08 -7.11 9.26
N ALA A 99 -21.41 -6.56 8.25
CA ALA A 99 -21.84 -6.65 6.86
C ALA A 99 -20.69 -6.98 5.94
N LEU A 100 -20.99 -7.64 4.81
CA LEU A 100 -20.06 -7.93 3.75
C LEU A 100 -20.57 -7.33 2.43
N VAL A 101 -19.75 -6.48 1.82
CA VAL A 101 -19.98 -5.97 0.45
C VAL A 101 -18.97 -6.63 -0.46
N VAL A 102 -19.45 -7.28 -1.54
CA VAL A 102 -18.58 -8.05 -2.43
C VAL A 102 -18.78 -7.67 -3.89
N GLY A 103 -17.72 -7.60 -4.66
CA GLY A 103 -17.81 -7.52 -6.12
C GLY A 103 -18.14 -8.88 -6.73
N GLU A 104 -18.95 -8.94 -7.79
CA GLU A 104 -19.43 -10.18 -8.41
C GLU A 104 -18.32 -11.21 -8.73
N ARG A 105 -17.11 -10.73 -9.09
CA ARG A 105 -15.93 -11.59 -9.38
C ARG A 105 -15.50 -12.44 -8.18
N PHE A 106 -15.87 -12.05 -6.96
CA PHE A 106 -15.44 -12.68 -5.70
C PHE A 106 -16.60 -13.32 -4.95
N ALA A 107 -17.78 -13.39 -5.57
CA ALA A 107 -19.00 -13.92 -4.94
C ALA A 107 -18.86 -15.37 -4.47
N ASP A 108 -18.16 -16.23 -5.23
CA ASP A 108 -17.94 -17.63 -4.86
C ASP A 108 -17.06 -17.75 -3.60
N VAL A 109 -16.00 -16.92 -3.51
CA VAL A 109 -15.13 -16.85 -2.33
C VAL A 109 -15.92 -16.36 -1.13
N ALA A 110 -16.73 -15.30 -1.31
CA ALA A 110 -17.56 -14.73 -0.27
C ALA A 110 -18.62 -15.72 0.23
N THR A 111 -19.33 -16.40 -0.68
CA THR A 111 -20.35 -17.41 -0.34
C THR A 111 -19.75 -18.57 0.45
N THR A 112 -18.56 -19.02 0.06
CA THR A 112 -17.83 -20.07 0.79
C THR A 112 -17.40 -19.59 2.19
N ALA A 113 -16.90 -18.36 2.32
CA ALA A 113 -16.51 -17.78 3.60
C ALA A 113 -17.71 -17.57 4.53
N LEU A 114 -18.87 -17.14 3.99
CA LEU A 114 -20.12 -16.97 4.75
C LEU A 114 -20.68 -18.28 5.31
N ALA A 115 -20.33 -19.43 4.74
CA ALA A 115 -20.68 -20.74 5.29
C ALA A 115 -19.79 -21.18 6.47
N ASP A 116 -18.68 -20.50 6.73
CA ASP A 116 -17.81 -20.76 7.85
C ASP A 116 -18.41 -20.18 9.15
N PRO A 117 -18.37 -20.93 10.28
CA PRO A 117 -18.84 -20.44 11.58
C PRO A 117 -18.23 -19.10 12.05
N ARG A 118 -17.01 -18.79 11.62
CA ARG A 118 -16.34 -17.51 11.90
C ARG A 118 -17.06 -16.30 11.30
N ALA A 119 -17.81 -16.49 10.21
CA ALA A 119 -18.61 -15.43 9.58
C ALA A 119 -20.01 -15.27 10.21
N ALA A 120 -20.35 -15.95 11.29
CA ALA A 120 -21.67 -15.89 11.93
C ALA A 120 -22.08 -14.48 12.42
N GLY A 121 -21.12 -13.55 12.54
CA GLY A 121 -21.38 -12.13 12.87
C GLY A 121 -21.95 -11.31 11.72
N ILE A 122 -21.91 -11.80 10.48
CA ILE A 122 -22.46 -11.09 9.31
C ILE A 122 -23.98 -11.13 9.36
N GLU A 123 -24.61 -9.97 9.45
CA GLU A 123 -26.07 -9.80 9.52
C GLU A 123 -26.68 -9.72 8.12
N PHE A 124 -25.96 -9.15 7.14
CA PHE A 124 -26.34 -9.14 5.74
C PHE A 124 -25.13 -9.04 4.82
N SER A 125 -25.32 -9.46 3.58
CA SER A 125 -24.28 -9.38 2.55
C SER A 125 -24.89 -8.94 1.23
N VAL A 126 -24.16 -8.07 0.51
CA VAL A 126 -24.60 -7.53 -0.78
C VAL A 126 -23.52 -7.73 -1.84
N VAL A 127 -23.97 -7.97 -3.08
CA VAL A 127 -23.08 -8.10 -4.24
C VAL A 127 -23.26 -6.94 -5.21
N ALA A 128 -22.13 -6.31 -5.56
CA ALA A 128 -22.06 -5.29 -6.59
C ALA A 128 -21.75 -5.93 -7.95
N GLY A 129 -22.56 -5.62 -8.97
CA GLY A 129 -22.54 -6.21 -10.31
C GLY A 129 -23.89 -6.73 -10.73
N THR A 130 -23.97 -7.42 -11.86
CA THR A 130 -25.24 -7.78 -12.52
C THR A 130 -25.85 -9.12 -12.07
N ASP A 131 -25.15 -9.93 -11.28
CA ASP A 131 -25.49 -11.34 -11.04
C ASP A 131 -25.94 -11.66 -9.60
N ALA A 132 -26.66 -10.76 -8.93
CA ALA A 132 -27.16 -10.99 -7.56
C ALA A 132 -27.98 -12.30 -7.45
N ASP A 133 -28.83 -12.60 -8.43
CA ASP A 133 -29.70 -13.79 -8.44
C ASP A 133 -28.92 -15.12 -8.44
N ARG A 134 -27.67 -15.13 -8.96
CA ARG A 134 -26.82 -16.33 -9.01
C ARG A 134 -26.07 -16.61 -7.71
N THR A 135 -25.88 -15.60 -6.87
CA THR A 135 -25.00 -15.68 -5.70
C THR A 135 -25.74 -15.99 -4.41
N GLY A 136 -27.06 -15.77 -4.37
CA GLY A 136 -27.87 -15.82 -3.15
C GLY A 136 -27.57 -14.66 -2.17
N LEU A 137 -26.86 -13.63 -2.64
CA LEU A 137 -26.60 -12.40 -1.90
C LEU A 137 -27.58 -11.31 -2.37
N ASP A 138 -27.85 -10.34 -1.52
CA ASP A 138 -28.69 -9.19 -1.89
C ASP A 138 -27.98 -8.33 -2.94
N ALA A 139 -28.75 -7.67 -3.83
CA ALA A 139 -28.16 -6.75 -4.79
C ALA A 139 -27.69 -5.45 -4.13
N TYR A 140 -26.48 -5.01 -4.39
CA TYR A 140 -25.97 -3.72 -3.93
C TYR A 140 -26.85 -2.55 -4.36
N GLU A 141 -27.34 -2.57 -5.60
CA GLU A 141 -28.23 -1.52 -6.12
C GLU A 141 -29.57 -1.42 -5.37
N THR A 142 -30.05 -2.53 -4.78
CA THR A 142 -31.23 -2.49 -3.92
C THR A 142 -30.92 -1.75 -2.62
N LEU A 143 -29.74 -1.97 -2.03
CA LEU A 143 -29.31 -1.22 -0.83
C LEU A 143 -29.25 0.29 -1.09
N VAL A 144 -28.76 0.71 -2.26
CA VAL A 144 -28.73 2.12 -2.67
C VAL A 144 -30.13 2.66 -2.93
N ALA A 145 -30.96 1.93 -3.69
CA ALA A 145 -32.31 2.37 -4.09
C ALA A 145 -33.27 2.51 -2.91
N ASP A 146 -33.17 1.63 -1.91
CA ASP A 146 -34.00 1.65 -0.70
C ASP A 146 -33.62 2.80 0.27
N GLY A 147 -32.42 3.37 0.11
CA GLY A 147 -31.97 4.46 0.95
C GLY A 147 -32.65 5.80 0.64
N SER A 148 -32.93 6.59 1.68
CA SER A 148 -33.43 7.96 1.54
C SER A 148 -32.43 8.84 0.78
N ASP A 149 -32.93 9.77 -0.02
CA ASP A 149 -32.16 10.83 -0.68
C ASP A 149 -31.89 12.05 0.25
N THR A 150 -32.36 11.99 1.49
CA THR A 150 -32.13 13.02 2.49
C THR A 150 -30.84 12.72 3.25
N PRO A 151 -29.88 13.66 3.29
CA PRO A 151 -28.64 13.44 4.02
C PRO A 151 -28.88 13.13 5.51
N LEU A 152 -27.98 12.32 6.09
CA LEU A 152 -27.95 12.11 7.52
C LEU A 152 -27.80 13.45 8.26
N THR A 153 -28.55 13.62 9.37
CA THR A 153 -28.52 14.86 10.16
C THR A 153 -27.16 15.05 10.84
N GLU A 154 -26.58 13.96 11.34
CA GLU A 154 -25.25 13.91 11.91
C GLU A 154 -24.38 13.05 10.99
N GLN A 155 -23.25 13.62 10.55
CA GLN A 155 -22.30 12.93 9.70
C GLN A 155 -20.98 12.76 10.45
N LEU A 156 -20.67 11.53 10.80
CA LEU A 156 -19.49 11.15 11.55
C LEU A 156 -18.44 10.51 10.66
N LEU A 157 -17.19 10.83 10.93
CA LEU A 157 -16.06 10.27 10.19
C LEU A 157 -15.88 8.79 10.54
N GLY A 158 -15.99 7.95 9.52
CA GLY A 158 -15.52 6.59 9.49
C GLY A 158 -14.48 6.43 8.39
N GLY A 159 -13.83 5.29 8.35
CA GLY A 159 -12.79 5.08 7.35
C GLY A 159 -12.15 3.70 7.45
N PRO A 160 -11.05 3.49 6.74
CA PRO A 160 -10.48 2.16 6.59
C PRO A 160 -9.75 1.68 7.85
N MET A 161 -9.87 0.38 8.11
CA MET A 161 -8.95 -0.41 8.91
C MET A 161 -8.26 -1.39 7.96
N PHE A 162 -7.02 -1.10 7.62
CA PHE A 162 -6.25 -1.91 6.68
C PHE A 162 -5.67 -3.13 7.37
N TYR A 163 -5.77 -4.29 6.70
CA TYR A 163 -5.10 -5.50 7.13
C TYR A 163 -3.75 -5.64 6.42
N THR A 164 -2.68 -5.68 7.20
CA THR A 164 -1.32 -5.88 6.71
C THR A 164 -0.91 -7.35 6.82
N SER A 165 -0.04 -7.80 5.90
CA SER A 165 0.58 -9.13 6.01
C SER A 165 1.48 -9.15 7.25
N GLY A 166 0.97 -9.72 8.34
CA GLY A 166 1.73 -9.83 9.58
C GLY A 166 2.96 -10.73 9.41
N THR A 167 4.04 -10.40 10.11
CA THR A 167 5.26 -11.23 10.18
C THR A 167 5.01 -12.63 10.76
N THR A 168 3.88 -12.82 11.46
CA THR A 168 3.47 -14.05 12.14
C THR A 168 2.54 -14.96 11.32
N GLY A 169 2.26 -14.63 10.05
CA GLY A 169 1.51 -15.49 9.12
C GLY A 169 0.03 -15.14 8.93
N ARG A 170 -0.65 -14.47 9.88
CA ARG A 170 -2.02 -14.00 9.70
C ARG A 170 -2.05 -12.48 9.55
N PRO A 171 -2.90 -11.94 8.65
CA PRO A 171 -3.08 -10.50 8.49
C PRO A 171 -3.54 -9.86 9.80
N LYS A 172 -3.10 -8.61 10.05
CA LYS A 172 -3.49 -7.84 11.24
C LYS A 172 -4.11 -6.51 10.84
N GLY A 173 -5.23 -6.18 11.48
CA GLY A 173 -5.89 -4.89 11.32
C GLY A 173 -5.07 -3.77 11.99
N VAL A 174 -4.88 -2.67 11.28
CA VAL A 174 -4.24 -1.46 11.79
C VAL A 174 -5.31 -0.40 11.97
N ARG A 175 -5.54 0.02 13.21
CA ARG A 175 -6.44 1.11 13.57
C ARG A 175 -5.64 2.38 13.80
N GLY A 176 -6.05 3.46 13.15
CA GLY A 176 -5.51 4.79 13.34
C GLY A 176 -6.61 5.82 13.49
N MET A 177 -6.25 7.07 13.50
CA MET A 177 -7.17 8.21 13.66
C MET A 177 -8.32 8.23 12.63
N LEU A 178 -8.11 7.68 11.44
CA LEU A 178 -9.11 7.65 10.36
C LEU A 178 -10.02 6.41 10.40
N SER A 179 -9.75 5.43 11.24
CA SER A 179 -10.64 4.28 11.43
C SER A 179 -11.90 4.70 12.20
N GLY A 180 -13.06 4.25 11.80
CA GLY A 180 -14.36 4.70 12.35
C GLY A 180 -14.55 4.52 13.87
N GLY A 181 -15.67 5.04 14.37
CA GLY A 181 -16.11 4.82 15.74
C GLY A 181 -15.64 5.86 16.77
N GLN A 182 -14.91 6.89 16.36
CA GLN A 182 -14.33 7.89 17.28
C GLN A 182 -15.21 9.12 17.51
N GLY A 183 -16.39 9.21 16.87
CA GLY A 183 -17.30 10.34 17.01
C GLY A 183 -16.77 11.66 16.44
N ILE A 184 -15.81 11.60 15.53
CA ILE A 184 -15.22 12.76 14.87
C ILE A 184 -16.19 13.24 13.79
N PRO A 185 -16.51 14.55 13.70
CA PRO A 185 -17.32 15.08 12.59
C PRO A 185 -16.66 14.89 11.23
N SER A 186 -17.45 14.54 10.20
CA SER A 186 -16.96 14.23 8.84
C SER A 186 -16.19 15.38 8.19
N GLU A 187 -16.58 16.65 8.45
CA GLU A 187 -15.90 17.82 7.88
C GLU A 187 -14.42 17.93 8.25
N ILE A 188 -14.00 17.31 9.35
CA ILE A 188 -12.57 17.27 9.74
C ILE A 188 -11.74 16.57 8.68
N PHE A 189 -12.32 15.61 7.95
CA PHE A 189 -11.60 14.91 6.89
C PHE A 189 -11.21 15.84 5.74
N SER A 190 -11.97 16.88 5.45
CA SER A 190 -11.59 17.89 4.45
C SER A 190 -10.28 18.58 4.78
N LEU A 191 -10.02 18.84 6.08
CA LEU A 191 -8.76 19.44 6.54
C LEU A 191 -7.60 18.43 6.43
N ILE A 192 -7.87 17.17 6.78
CA ILE A 192 -6.86 16.10 6.68
C ILE A 192 -6.52 15.85 5.20
N SER A 193 -7.52 15.71 4.34
CA SER A 193 -7.31 15.45 2.91
C SER A 193 -6.61 16.61 2.21
N ALA A 194 -6.81 17.86 2.66
CA ALA A 194 -6.13 19.02 2.11
C ALA A 194 -4.60 18.96 2.26
N SER A 195 -4.07 18.22 3.24
CA SER A 195 -2.63 17.98 3.36
C SER A 195 -2.05 17.25 2.13
N MET A 196 -2.88 16.47 1.42
CA MET A 196 -2.46 15.81 0.18
C MET A 196 -2.18 16.78 -0.97
N ASN A 197 -2.59 18.04 -0.88
CA ASN A 197 -2.30 19.04 -1.92
C ASN A 197 -0.78 19.35 -2.04
N GLU A 198 0.03 18.98 -1.05
CA GLU A 198 1.49 19.01 -1.16
C GLU A 198 2.02 17.90 -2.07
N PHE A 199 1.27 16.82 -2.20
CA PHE A 199 1.63 15.64 -2.99
C PHE A 199 0.98 15.65 -4.37
N VAL A 200 -0.30 15.99 -4.44
CA VAL A 200 -1.09 15.96 -5.68
C VAL A 200 -1.91 17.23 -5.80
N PRO A 201 -2.00 17.83 -7.01
CA PRO A 201 -2.83 19.00 -7.24
C PRO A 201 -4.30 18.74 -6.90
N ALA A 202 -4.97 19.70 -6.27
CA ALA A 202 -6.42 19.68 -6.15
C ALA A 202 -7.07 19.84 -7.54
N ASP A 203 -8.29 19.36 -7.70
CA ASP A 203 -9.07 19.44 -8.96
C ASP A 203 -8.42 18.76 -10.19
N GLY A 204 -7.41 17.92 -10.01
CA GLY A 204 -6.74 17.19 -11.07
C GLY A 204 -7.49 15.92 -11.50
N THR A 205 -6.78 15.08 -12.25
CA THR A 205 -7.19 13.70 -12.58
C THR A 205 -6.16 12.75 -12.02
N THR A 206 -6.58 11.89 -11.12
CA THR A 206 -5.73 10.88 -10.47
C THR A 206 -5.93 9.52 -11.11
N LEU A 207 -4.85 8.83 -11.49
CA LEU A 207 -4.93 7.44 -11.91
C LEU A 207 -4.62 6.51 -10.73
N LEU A 208 -5.57 5.67 -10.37
CA LEU A 208 -5.39 4.57 -9.42
C LEU A 208 -4.78 3.37 -10.16
N ALA A 209 -3.48 3.17 -10.00
CA ALA A 209 -2.72 2.14 -10.71
C ALA A 209 -2.52 0.84 -9.90
N GLY A 210 -2.86 0.83 -8.64
CA GLY A 210 -2.78 -0.34 -7.76
C GLY A 210 -4.06 -0.58 -6.97
N PRO A 211 -4.13 -1.66 -6.16
CA PRO A 211 -5.35 -2.01 -5.44
C PRO A 211 -5.66 -1.04 -4.30
N ALA A 212 -6.88 -0.47 -4.28
CA ALA A 212 -7.32 0.48 -3.25
C ALA A 212 -7.49 -0.13 -1.84
N TYR A 213 -7.40 -1.45 -1.69
CA TYR A 213 -7.33 -2.09 -0.37
C TYR A 213 -5.96 -1.90 0.32
N HIS A 214 -4.99 -1.27 -0.34
CA HIS A 214 -3.73 -0.83 0.28
C HIS A 214 -3.78 0.63 0.67
N SER A 215 -3.28 0.93 1.86
CA SER A 215 -3.32 2.28 2.46
C SER A 215 -2.74 3.36 1.55
N ALA A 216 -1.62 3.09 0.88
CA ALA A 216 -1.00 4.04 -0.04
C ALA A 216 -1.88 4.34 -1.27
N GLN A 217 -2.40 3.30 -1.93
CA GLN A 217 -3.26 3.46 -3.10
C GLN A 217 -4.57 4.16 -2.73
N TRP A 218 -5.13 3.83 -1.55
CA TRP A 218 -6.25 4.54 -0.99
C TRP A 218 -5.93 6.03 -0.76
N ALA A 219 -4.83 6.34 -0.08
CA ALA A 219 -4.46 7.72 0.23
C ALA A 219 -4.25 8.56 -1.03
N PHE A 220 -3.52 8.04 -2.04
CA PHE A 220 -3.26 8.72 -3.31
C PHE A 220 -4.43 8.74 -4.29
N SER A 221 -5.60 8.22 -3.93
CA SER A 221 -6.80 8.27 -4.76
C SER A 221 -8.03 8.80 -4.01
N PHE A 222 -8.30 8.31 -2.80
CA PHE A 222 -9.45 8.73 -2.01
C PHE A 222 -9.33 10.18 -1.51
N MET A 223 -8.17 10.56 -0.97
CA MET A 223 -7.97 11.94 -0.51
C MET A 223 -8.01 12.95 -1.67
N PRO A 224 -7.35 12.71 -2.83
CA PRO A 224 -7.54 13.57 -4.01
C PRO A 224 -8.99 13.65 -4.49
N LEU A 225 -9.76 12.54 -4.45
CA LEU A 225 -11.20 12.58 -4.77
C LEU A 225 -11.94 13.56 -3.85
N VAL A 226 -11.75 13.48 -2.55
CA VAL A 226 -12.37 14.41 -1.58
C VAL A 226 -11.95 15.87 -1.84
N ASN A 227 -10.74 16.08 -2.36
CA ASN A 227 -10.23 17.41 -2.76
C ASN A 227 -10.70 17.86 -4.16
N GLY A 228 -11.56 17.09 -4.84
CA GLY A 228 -12.17 17.45 -6.12
C GLY A 228 -11.53 16.83 -7.36
N SER A 229 -10.52 15.96 -7.22
CA SER A 229 -9.94 15.25 -8.36
C SER A 229 -10.89 14.20 -8.93
N THR A 230 -10.90 14.05 -10.25
CA THR A 230 -11.47 12.87 -10.92
C THR A 230 -10.56 11.67 -10.66
N VAL A 231 -11.10 10.50 -10.29
CA VAL A 231 -10.31 9.27 -10.15
C VAL A 231 -10.62 8.31 -11.29
N VAL A 232 -9.58 8.00 -12.06
CA VAL A 232 -9.60 6.97 -13.12
C VAL A 232 -9.04 5.68 -12.53
N MET A 233 -9.72 4.55 -12.73
CA MET A 233 -9.30 3.28 -12.16
C MET A 233 -9.53 2.09 -13.07
N ARG A 234 -8.73 1.04 -12.88
CA ARG A 234 -8.91 -0.28 -13.50
C ARG A 234 -8.72 -1.36 -12.46
N HIS A 235 -9.32 -2.51 -12.71
CA HIS A 235 -9.23 -3.64 -11.78
C HIS A 235 -7.79 -4.10 -11.59
N LYS A 236 -7.01 -4.18 -12.66
CA LYS A 236 -5.61 -4.65 -12.64
C LYS A 236 -4.68 -3.65 -13.31
N PHE A 237 -3.46 -3.59 -12.81
CA PHE A 237 -2.39 -2.87 -13.48
C PHE A 237 -1.97 -3.58 -14.77
N ASP A 238 -1.92 -2.80 -15.84
CA ASP A 238 -1.25 -3.13 -17.08
C ASP A 238 -0.40 -1.93 -17.50
N ALA A 239 0.88 -2.16 -17.82
CA ALA A 239 1.83 -1.07 -18.06
C ALA A 239 1.46 -0.24 -19.31
N ALA A 240 1.09 -0.88 -20.41
CA ALA A 240 0.73 -0.19 -21.65
C ALA A 240 -0.62 0.54 -21.51
N GLU A 241 -1.60 -0.10 -20.87
CA GLU A 241 -2.90 0.51 -20.58
C GLU A 241 -2.74 1.71 -19.64
N THR A 242 -1.83 1.65 -18.65
CA THR A 242 -1.54 2.76 -17.74
C THR A 242 -1.10 4.00 -18.52
N LEU A 243 -0.17 3.88 -19.47
CA LEU A 243 0.26 4.99 -20.33
C LEU A 243 -0.90 5.54 -21.16
N ARG A 244 -1.69 4.65 -21.77
CA ARG A 244 -2.86 5.02 -22.56
C ARG A 244 -3.91 5.80 -21.73
N LEU A 245 -4.15 5.38 -20.49
CA LEU A 245 -5.09 6.06 -19.59
C LEU A 245 -4.60 7.44 -19.17
N VAL A 246 -3.29 7.59 -18.94
CA VAL A 246 -2.69 8.90 -18.65
C VAL A 246 -2.99 9.87 -19.77
N ASP A 247 -2.70 9.50 -21.01
CA ASP A 247 -2.92 10.38 -22.17
C ASP A 247 -4.41 10.60 -22.47
N ALA A 248 -5.23 9.54 -22.39
CA ALA A 248 -6.65 9.60 -22.74
C ALA A 248 -7.49 10.45 -21.78
N HIS A 249 -7.12 10.48 -20.50
CA HIS A 249 -7.89 11.18 -19.46
C HIS A 249 -7.18 12.44 -18.94
N GLY A 250 -6.03 12.82 -19.50
CA GLY A 250 -5.27 13.98 -19.02
C GLY A 250 -4.88 13.82 -17.54
N VAL A 251 -4.39 12.63 -17.17
CA VAL A 251 -4.03 12.32 -15.79
C VAL A 251 -2.93 13.26 -15.31
N THR A 252 -3.16 13.92 -14.18
CA THR A 252 -2.20 14.85 -13.57
C THR A 252 -1.28 14.19 -12.58
N ASN A 253 -1.74 13.11 -11.95
CA ASN A 253 -0.94 12.40 -10.94
C ASN A 253 -1.30 10.92 -10.84
N THR A 254 -0.32 10.13 -10.39
CA THR A 254 -0.51 8.71 -10.08
C THR A 254 0.47 8.26 -9.00
N HIS A 255 0.11 7.20 -8.29
CA HIS A 255 1.00 6.48 -7.38
C HIS A 255 1.34 5.11 -7.96
N LEU A 256 2.62 4.81 -8.07
CA LEU A 256 3.15 3.55 -8.57
C LEU A 256 4.06 2.88 -7.52
N VAL A 257 4.27 1.59 -7.65
CA VAL A 257 5.27 0.86 -6.88
C VAL A 257 6.46 0.48 -7.77
N PRO A 258 7.66 0.22 -7.21
CA PRO A 258 8.87 -0.02 -8.01
C PRO A 258 8.74 -1.11 -9.07
N THR A 259 7.99 -2.19 -8.79
CA THR A 259 7.71 -3.24 -9.78
C THR A 259 6.90 -2.75 -10.98
N GLN A 260 6.03 -1.76 -10.78
CA GLN A 260 5.30 -1.13 -11.88
C GLN A 260 6.24 -0.28 -12.74
N PHE A 261 7.22 0.41 -12.13
CA PHE A 261 8.29 1.09 -12.87
C PHE A 261 9.02 0.13 -13.80
N LYS A 262 9.49 -1.01 -13.27
CA LYS A 262 10.18 -2.02 -14.07
C LYS A 262 9.34 -2.48 -15.25
N ARG A 263 8.07 -2.83 -15.01
CA ARG A 263 7.16 -3.26 -16.08
C ARG A 263 6.91 -2.18 -17.13
N MET A 264 6.89 -0.91 -16.75
CA MET A 264 6.76 0.21 -17.69
C MET A 264 8.05 0.44 -18.49
N LEU A 265 9.21 0.34 -17.84
CA LEU A 265 10.53 0.46 -18.48
C LEU A 265 10.80 -0.69 -19.45
N ASP A 266 10.26 -1.88 -19.19
CA ASP A 266 10.39 -3.07 -20.07
C ASP A 266 9.46 -3.06 -21.28
N LEU A 267 8.55 -2.07 -21.39
CA LEU A 267 7.71 -1.95 -22.58
C LEU A 267 8.56 -1.68 -23.82
N PRO A 268 8.12 -2.17 -25.02
CA PRO A 268 8.79 -1.89 -26.27
C PRO A 268 9.00 -0.38 -26.48
N GLU A 269 10.15 0.00 -27.04
CA GLU A 269 10.49 1.40 -27.29
C GLU A 269 9.41 2.12 -28.10
N THR A 270 8.77 1.43 -29.05
CA THR A 270 7.66 1.98 -29.84
C THR A 270 6.45 2.38 -28.99
N VAL A 271 6.21 1.70 -27.86
CA VAL A 271 5.15 2.03 -26.92
C VAL A 271 5.58 3.20 -26.05
N ARG A 272 6.80 3.14 -25.47
CA ARG A 272 7.33 4.19 -24.60
C ARG A 272 7.47 5.53 -25.32
N SER A 273 7.95 5.52 -26.59
CA SER A 273 8.12 6.72 -27.39
C SER A 273 6.81 7.32 -27.90
N SER A 274 5.70 6.58 -27.88
CA SER A 274 4.37 7.10 -28.22
C SER A 274 3.65 7.77 -27.04
N PHE A 275 4.15 7.60 -25.84
CA PHE A 275 3.59 8.20 -24.62
C PHE A 275 3.86 9.70 -24.59
N ASP A 276 2.83 10.51 -24.49
CA ASP A 276 2.93 11.96 -24.36
C ASP A 276 3.22 12.38 -22.92
N GLY A 277 2.41 11.95 -21.96
CA GLY A 277 2.57 12.19 -20.53
C GLY A 277 2.59 13.67 -20.11
N SER A 278 2.34 14.61 -21.05
CA SER A 278 2.46 16.06 -20.82
C SER A 278 1.48 16.60 -19.77
N SER A 279 0.42 15.86 -19.45
CA SER A 279 -0.53 16.19 -18.39
C SER A 279 -0.02 15.87 -16.99
N LEU A 280 0.96 14.98 -16.86
CA LEU A 280 1.49 14.58 -15.56
C LEU A 280 2.24 15.74 -14.89
N THR A 281 1.91 16.00 -13.66
CA THR A 281 2.56 16.98 -12.78
C THR A 281 3.26 16.33 -11.58
N ALA A 282 2.83 15.13 -11.19
CA ALA A 282 3.43 14.37 -10.12
C ALA A 282 3.25 12.84 -10.35
N LEU A 283 4.34 12.10 -10.18
CA LEU A 283 4.34 10.66 -10.11
C LEU A 283 5.00 10.26 -8.80
N TRP A 284 4.22 9.71 -7.89
CA TRP A 284 4.70 9.28 -6.58
C TRP A 284 4.98 7.79 -6.57
N HIS A 285 6.01 7.40 -5.84
CA HIS A 285 6.24 5.99 -5.54
C HIS A 285 6.67 5.78 -4.09
N GLY A 286 6.50 4.56 -3.62
CA GLY A 286 6.87 4.13 -2.27
C GLY A 286 6.41 2.70 -2.02
N ALA A 287 6.14 2.36 -0.77
CA ALA A 287 5.68 1.05 -0.30
C ALA A 287 6.71 -0.09 -0.42
N ALA A 288 7.79 0.08 -1.18
CA ALA A 288 8.89 -0.87 -1.30
C ALA A 288 10.19 -0.12 -1.66
N PRO A 289 11.37 -0.67 -1.36
CA PRO A 289 12.63 -0.14 -1.86
C PRO A 289 12.63 -0.07 -3.39
N CYS A 290 13.10 1.07 -3.92
CA CYS A 290 13.21 1.25 -5.36
C CYS A 290 14.68 1.18 -5.79
N PRO A 291 15.07 0.21 -6.65
CA PRO A 291 16.43 0.19 -7.18
C PRO A 291 16.78 1.52 -7.84
N PRO A 292 17.90 2.15 -7.47
CA PRO A 292 18.30 3.45 -8.02
C PRO A 292 18.33 3.54 -9.55
N PRO A 293 18.77 2.49 -10.28
CA PRO A 293 18.73 2.51 -11.74
C PRO A 293 17.32 2.66 -12.31
N TRP A 294 16.31 2.00 -11.70
CA TRP A 294 14.93 2.09 -12.18
C TRP A 294 14.34 3.48 -11.97
N LYS A 295 14.55 4.04 -10.79
CA LYS A 295 14.09 5.40 -10.50
C LYS A 295 14.76 6.43 -11.41
N LYS A 296 16.08 6.31 -11.62
CA LYS A 296 16.83 7.16 -12.53
C LYS A 296 16.29 7.07 -13.95
N ALA A 297 16.07 5.85 -14.47
CA ALA A 297 15.50 5.65 -15.80
C ALA A 297 14.08 6.21 -15.93
N MET A 298 13.25 6.10 -14.90
CA MET A 298 11.92 6.75 -14.88
C MET A 298 12.04 8.27 -14.93
N ILE A 299 12.94 8.89 -14.14
CA ILE A 299 13.17 10.34 -14.16
C ILE A 299 13.68 10.78 -15.54
N GLU A 300 14.59 10.03 -16.16
CA GLU A 300 15.09 10.33 -17.50
C GLU A 300 14.00 10.24 -18.58
N TRP A 301 13.04 9.32 -18.43
CA TRP A 301 11.96 9.13 -19.38
C TRP A 301 10.82 10.14 -19.20
N VAL A 302 10.27 10.27 -17.98
CA VAL A 302 9.06 11.08 -17.76
C VAL A 302 9.34 12.46 -17.16
N GLY A 303 10.61 12.76 -16.84
CA GLY A 303 11.04 14.04 -16.28
C GLY A 303 11.12 14.06 -14.75
N PRO A 304 11.50 15.23 -14.16
CA PRO A 304 11.78 15.37 -12.73
C PRO A 304 10.50 15.42 -11.86
N LEU A 305 9.46 14.73 -12.26
CA LEU A 305 8.19 14.63 -11.53
C LEU A 305 8.03 13.30 -10.77
N VAL A 306 9.05 12.43 -10.82
CA VAL A 306 9.07 11.13 -10.12
C VAL A 306 9.56 11.33 -8.69
N HIS A 307 8.62 11.42 -7.76
CA HIS A 307 8.88 11.68 -6.34
C HIS A 307 8.74 10.41 -5.51
N GLU A 308 9.37 10.39 -4.36
CA GLU A 308 9.30 9.26 -3.43
C GLU A 308 8.80 9.71 -2.07
N TYR A 309 8.00 8.85 -1.44
CA TYR A 309 7.70 8.96 -0.02
C TYR A 309 8.09 7.66 0.68
N TYR A 310 8.45 7.78 1.94
CA TYR A 310 8.56 6.67 2.87
C TYR A 310 7.44 6.78 3.90
N GLY A 311 6.83 5.64 4.22
CA GLY A 311 5.75 5.55 5.18
C GLY A 311 5.24 4.11 5.32
N SER A 312 4.27 3.94 6.21
CA SER A 312 3.67 2.65 6.50
C SER A 312 2.16 2.80 6.72
N THR A 313 1.46 1.68 6.84
CA THR A 313 0.03 1.70 7.21
C THR A 313 -0.15 2.25 8.63
N GLU A 314 0.81 1.99 9.51
CA GLU A 314 0.84 2.42 10.90
C GLU A 314 1.15 3.92 11.04
N GLY A 315 2.16 4.41 10.31
CA GLY A 315 2.71 5.75 10.45
C GLY A 315 2.29 6.75 9.38
N ALA A 316 1.46 6.34 8.41
CA ALA A 316 1.11 7.14 7.25
C ALA A 316 2.36 7.62 6.47
N PHE A 317 2.43 8.89 6.09
CA PHE A 317 3.58 9.48 5.41
C PHE A 317 4.59 9.99 6.45
N ILE A 318 5.84 9.50 6.38
CA ILE A 318 6.91 9.83 7.31
C ILE A 318 7.88 10.83 6.68
N SER A 319 8.39 10.53 5.49
CA SER A 319 9.33 11.41 4.78
C SER A 319 9.04 11.46 3.29
N THR A 320 9.57 12.47 2.63
CA THR A 320 9.44 12.65 1.17
C THR A 320 10.72 13.18 0.56
N ILE A 321 10.96 12.80 -0.71
CA ILE A 321 12.03 13.37 -1.52
C ILE A 321 11.54 13.67 -2.94
N ARG A 322 11.81 14.88 -3.41
CA ARG A 322 11.53 15.28 -4.78
C ARG A 322 12.62 14.74 -5.72
N ALA A 323 12.28 14.60 -6.99
CA ALA A 323 13.18 14.03 -7.99
C ALA A 323 14.55 14.73 -8.05
N GLU A 324 14.55 16.07 -7.99
CA GLU A 324 15.76 16.88 -8.06
C GLU A 324 16.71 16.62 -6.89
N ASP A 325 16.16 16.55 -5.66
CA ASP A 325 16.93 16.24 -4.47
C ASP A 325 17.43 14.80 -4.48
N TRP A 326 16.60 13.87 -4.98
CA TRP A 326 16.97 12.47 -5.09
C TRP A 326 18.13 12.26 -6.07
N LEU A 327 18.19 12.99 -7.18
CA LEU A 327 19.30 12.92 -8.13
C LEU A 327 20.64 13.33 -7.48
N LEU A 328 20.60 14.14 -6.43
CA LEU A 328 21.78 14.54 -5.65
C LEU A 328 22.10 13.57 -4.50
N ARG A 329 21.09 12.80 -4.03
CA ARG A 329 21.14 11.92 -2.86
C ARG A 329 20.49 10.56 -3.14
N GLY A 330 20.93 9.92 -4.21
CA GLY A 330 20.36 8.62 -4.64
C GLY A 330 20.40 7.57 -3.53
N GLY A 331 19.21 7.02 -3.21
CA GLY A 331 19.04 6.04 -2.13
C GLY A 331 18.45 6.61 -0.83
N SER A 332 18.45 7.94 -0.63
CA SER A 332 17.70 8.55 0.48
C SER A 332 16.19 8.52 0.19
N VAL A 333 15.40 8.33 1.24
CA VAL A 333 13.92 8.47 1.22
C VAL A 333 13.45 9.86 1.65
N GLY A 334 14.39 10.81 1.71
CA GLY A 334 14.11 12.22 1.91
C GLY A 334 14.15 12.70 3.35
N ARG A 335 13.53 13.85 3.58
CA ARG A 335 13.42 14.43 4.92
C ARG A 335 12.08 14.11 5.55
N PRO A 336 12.06 13.96 6.90
CA PRO A 336 10.81 13.86 7.63
C PRO A 336 9.86 15.01 7.28
N LEU A 337 8.57 14.70 7.17
CA LEU A 337 7.54 15.72 7.02
C LEU A 337 7.51 16.64 8.25
N PRO A 338 7.10 17.91 8.12
CA PRO A 338 6.97 18.83 9.27
C PRO A 338 6.04 18.32 10.39
N THR A 339 5.17 17.38 10.06
CA THR A 339 4.24 16.73 10.99
C THR A 339 4.82 15.48 11.65
N MET A 340 6.05 15.08 11.33
CA MET A 340 6.68 13.86 11.84
C MET A 340 8.07 14.15 12.41
N GLU A 341 8.29 13.70 13.63
CA GLU A 341 9.62 13.60 14.22
C GLU A 341 10.15 12.18 14.00
N VAL A 342 11.44 12.07 13.68
CA VAL A 342 12.11 10.78 13.49
C VAL A 342 13.29 10.68 14.45
N PHE A 343 13.33 9.57 15.18
CA PHE A 343 14.41 9.26 16.12
C PHE A 343 15.13 8.00 15.66
N VAL A 344 16.44 7.97 15.81
CA VAL A 344 17.26 6.79 15.61
C VAL A 344 17.71 6.28 16.97
N VAL A 345 17.47 5.02 17.27
CA VAL A 345 17.63 4.46 18.62
C VAL A 345 18.43 3.15 18.54
N ASP A 346 19.40 2.98 19.44
CA ASP A 346 20.16 1.72 19.57
C ASP A 346 19.35 0.60 20.26
N ASP A 347 19.94 -0.60 20.42
CA ASP A 347 19.27 -1.73 21.08
C ASP A 347 19.09 -1.53 22.59
N ASP A 348 19.80 -0.56 23.21
CA ASP A 348 19.67 -0.20 24.63
C ASP A 348 18.64 0.92 24.86
N GLY A 349 18.04 1.47 23.79
CA GLY A 349 17.04 2.53 23.84
C GLY A 349 17.63 3.95 23.88
N ASN A 350 18.92 4.13 23.60
CA ASN A 350 19.55 5.44 23.56
C ASN A 350 19.38 6.08 22.18
N HIS A 351 19.15 7.39 22.15
CA HIS A 351 19.11 8.15 20.90
C HIS A 351 20.51 8.24 20.29
N LEU A 352 20.59 7.95 18.98
CA LEU A 352 21.80 8.03 18.18
C LEU A 352 21.91 9.39 17.48
N GLY A 353 23.15 9.75 17.12
CA GLY A 353 23.46 10.98 16.38
C GLY A 353 23.34 10.82 14.86
N ALA A 354 23.73 11.88 14.14
CA ALA A 354 23.77 11.85 12.68
C ALA A 354 24.74 10.77 12.19
N ASP A 355 24.37 10.11 11.08
CA ASP A 355 25.11 9.03 10.41
C ASP A 355 25.28 7.73 11.24
N GLU A 356 24.64 7.65 12.42
CA GLU A 356 24.61 6.43 13.22
C GLU A 356 23.34 5.61 12.90
N THR A 357 23.53 4.33 12.58
CA THR A 357 22.45 3.44 12.17
C THR A 357 21.79 2.76 13.37
N GLY A 358 20.46 2.79 13.45
CA GLY A 358 19.68 2.16 14.51
C GLY A 358 18.24 1.91 14.08
N THR A 359 17.40 1.50 15.03
CA THR A 359 15.95 1.35 14.84
C THR A 359 15.31 2.73 14.70
N LEU A 360 14.47 2.90 13.68
CA LEU A 360 13.74 4.12 13.45
C LEU A 360 12.46 4.15 14.29
N TYR A 361 12.28 5.23 15.03
CA TYR A 361 11.06 5.56 15.76
C TYR A 361 10.47 6.87 15.26
N PHE A 362 9.15 6.95 15.30
CA PHE A 362 8.38 8.05 14.72
C PHE A 362 7.42 8.61 15.75
N LYS A 363 7.22 9.94 15.71
CA LYS A 363 6.24 10.64 16.52
C LYS A 363 5.49 11.66 15.69
N SER A 364 4.16 11.59 15.71
CA SER A 364 3.33 12.57 15.03
C SER A 364 3.22 13.85 15.87
N ALA A 365 3.56 15.00 15.28
CA ALA A 365 3.34 16.31 15.89
C ALA A 365 1.84 16.63 16.09
N MET A 366 0.96 15.92 15.38
CA MET A 366 -0.49 16.03 15.49
C MET A 366 -1.08 15.05 16.52
N GLY A 367 -0.26 14.26 17.20
CA GLY A 367 -0.70 13.25 18.16
C GLY A 367 -1.38 12.04 17.52
N ALA A 368 -1.22 11.85 16.21
CA ALA A 368 -1.71 10.63 15.56
C ALA A 368 -0.88 9.43 16.02
N ASP A 369 -1.56 8.35 16.34
CA ASP A 369 -1.00 7.10 16.82
C ASP A 369 -1.80 5.93 16.22
N PHE A 370 -1.34 4.70 16.41
CA PHE A 370 -2.02 3.51 15.92
C PHE A 370 -2.08 2.39 16.96
N GLU A 371 -2.96 1.44 16.71
CA GLU A 371 -3.01 0.17 17.40
C GLU A 371 -3.19 -1.00 16.42
N TYR A 372 -2.62 -2.14 16.74
CA TYR A 372 -2.99 -3.39 16.08
C TYR A 372 -4.30 -3.90 16.69
N HIS A 373 -5.30 -4.07 15.82
CA HIS A 373 -6.62 -4.53 16.24
C HIS A 373 -6.52 -5.90 16.93
N ASN A 374 -7.13 -6.03 18.11
CA ASN A 374 -7.11 -7.23 18.95
C ASN A 374 -5.70 -7.74 19.36
N ASP A 375 -4.65 -6.92 19.23
CA ASP A 375 -3.28 -7.35 19.59
C ASP A 375 -2.57 -6.25 20.44
N PRO A 376 -2.96 -6.10 21.71
CA PRO A 376 -2.38 -5.08 22.58
C PRO A 376 -0.89 -5.33 22.90
N ASP A 377 -0.47 -6.58 22.93
CA ASP A 377 0.93 -6.93 23.20
C ASP A 377 1.83 -6.49 22.05
N LYS A 378 1.40 -6.72 20.81
CA LYS A 378 2.12 -6.26 19.64
C LYS A 378 2.08 -4.74 19.51
N THR A 379 0.96 -4.11 19.86
CA THR A 379 0.85 -2.64 19.93
C THR A 379 1.88 -2.09 20.91
N ALA A 380 1.93 -2.64 22.12
CA ALA A 380 2.91 -2.23 23.13
C ALA A 380 4.36 -2.45 22.65
N ALA A 381 4.65 -3.57 21.99
CA ALA A 381 5.98 -3.89 21.47
C ALA A 381 6.42 -2.95 20.32
N ALA A 382 5.47 -2.32 19.62
CA ALA A 382 5.76 -1.36 18.56
C ALA A 382 5.97 0.06 19.11
N HIS A 383 5.75 0.31 20.40
CA HIS A 383 5.86 1.65 21.00
C HIS A 383 7.02 1.71 22.00
N LEU A 384 7.85 2.74 21.88
CA LEU A 384 8.88 3.08 22.87
C LEU A 384 8.24 3.76 24.09
N GLU A 385 7.32 4.67 23.82
CA GLU A 385 6.46 5.37 24.77
C GLU A 385 5.17 5.79 24.06
N PRO A 386 4.12 6.21 24.76
CA PRO A 386 2.87 6.64 24.11
C PRO A 386 3.10 7.68 23.02
N GLY A 387 2.62 7.38 21.80
CA GLY A 387 2.78 8.25 20.62
C GLY A 387 4.16 8.20 19.95
N VAL A 388 5.09 7.36 20.43
CA VAL A 388 6.40 7.12 19.79
C VAL A 388 6.50 5.67 19.39
N PHE A 389 6.45 5.38 18.12
CA PHE A 389 6.33 4.03 17.59
C PHE A 389 7.37 3.70 16.53
N THR A 390 7.56 2.42 16.28
CA THR A 390 8.40 1.87 15.21
C THR A 390 7.62 0.93 14.31
N THR A 391 8.01 0.85 13.04
CA THR A 391 7.57 -0.17 12.08
C THR A 391 8.61 -1.28 11.89
N GLY A 392 9.69 -1.22 12.70
CA GLY A 392 10.80 -2.17 12.65
C GLY A 392 11.80 -1.90 11.53
N ASP A 393 11.76 -0.71 10.96
CA ASP A 393 12.73 -0.29 9.95
C ASP A 393 14.03 0.20 10.62
N ILE A 394 15.17 -0.08 9.98
CA ILE A 394 16.51 0.32 10.41
C ILE A 394 17.05 1.35 9.43
N GLY A 395 17.70 2.39 9.94
CA GLY A 395 18.25 3.46 9.12
C GLY A 395 19.01 4.49 9.93
N HIS A 396 19.31 5.62 9.31
CA HIS A 396 19.95 6.76 9.95
C HIS A 396 19.45 8.07 9.36
N LEU A 397 19.65 9.15 10.10
CA LEU A 397 19.56 10.53 9.59
C LEU A 397 20.97 11.03 9.33
N ASP A 398 21.22 11.59 8.15
CA ASP A 398 22.50 12.24 7.87
C ASP A 398 22.61 13.63 8.50
N GLY A 399 23.78 14.25 8.42
CA GLY A 399 24.05 15.58 8.98
C GLY A 399 23.16 16.70 8.40
N ASP A 400 22.55 16.48 7.24
CA ASP A 400 21.60 17.39 6.58
C ASP A 400 20.14 17.07 6.93
N GLY A 401 19.88 16.00 7.71
CA GLY A 401 18.56 15.55 8.14
C GLY A 401 17.79 14.73 7.09
N TYR A 402 18.48 14.16 6.10
CA TYR A 402 17.88 13.19 5.20
C TYR A 402 17.88 11.80 5.83
N LEU A 403 16.78 11.08 5.62
CA LEU A 403 16.56 9.73 6.11
C LEU A 403 17.05 8.71 5.08
N TRP A 404 17.82 7.74 5.56
CA TRP A 404 18.36 6.64 4.80
C TRP A 404 17.90 5.33 5.42
N LEU A 405 17.26 4.48 4.64
CA LEU A 405 16.83 3.15 5.07
C LEU A 405 17.93 2.14 4.77
N SER A 406 18.28 1.34 5.77
CA SER A 406 19.22 0.23 5.60
C SER A 406 18.47 -1.06 5.31
N ASP A 407 17.54 -1.45 6.17
CA ASP A 407 16.66 -2.63 5.98
C ASP A 407 15.56 -2.67 7.05
N ARG A 408 14.81 -3.79 7.07
CA ARG A 408 13.94 -4.15 8.21
C ARG A 408 14.70 -5.02 9.19
N LYS A 409 14.48 -4.82 10.49
CA LYS A 409 15.09 -5.63 11.57
C LYS A 409 14.85 -7.13 11.36
N ILE A 410 13.69 -7.52 10.83
CA ILE A 410 13.32 -8.90 10.54
C ILE A 410 14.05 -9.49 9.31
N ASP A 411 14.51 -8.66 8.38
CA ASP A 411 15.20 -9.09 7.16
C ASP A 411 16.72 -9.01 7.30
N MET A 412 17.21 -8.37 8.36
CA MET A 412 18.63 -8.25 8.68
C MET A 412 19.27 -9.63 8.90
N ILE A 413 20.38 -9.90 8.28
CA ILE A 413 21.14 -11.14 8.38
C ILE A 413 22.20 -10.96 9.46
N ILE A 414 22.25 -11.89 10.42
CA ILE A 414 23.27 -11.86 11.48
C ILE A 414 24.30 -12.96 11.23
N SER A 415 25.40 -12.59 10.60
CA SER A 415 26.48 -13.51 10.24
C SER A 415 27.71 -13.27 11.09
N GLY A 416 28.07 -14.24 11.93
CA GLY A 416 29.23 -14.14 12.83
C GLY A 416 29.16 -12.94 13.80
N GLY A 417 27.94 -12.54 14.21
CA GLY A 417 27.73 -11.37 15.07
C GLY A 417 27.75 -10.02 14.34
N VAL A 418 27.84 -10.03 13.01
CA VAL A 418 27.81 -8.82 12.19
C VAL A 418 26.44 -8.67 11.55
N ASN A 419 25.85 -7.49 11.69
CA ASN A 419 24.59 -7.14 11.03
C ASN A 419 24.85 -6.85 9.55
N ILE A 420 24.18 -7.58 8.66
CA ILE A 420 24.26 -7.42 7.22
C ILE A 420 22.88 -7.05 6.71
N TYR A 421 22.80 -5.99 5.93
CA TYR A 421 21.55 -5.46 5.40
C TYR A 421 21.35 -5.92 3.96
N PRO A 422 20.37 -6.78 3.68
CA PRO A 422 20.08 -7.30 2.34
C PRO A 422 19.95 -6.23 1.26
N ALA A 423 19.30 -5.10 1.56
CA ALA A 423 19.02 -4.05 0.58
C ALA A 423 20.27 -3.49 -0.13
N GLU A 424 21.40 -3.40 0.58
CA GLU A 424 22.67 -2.95 0.00
C GLU A 424 23.18 -3.95 -1.05
N ILE A 425 23.04 -5.23 -0.78
CA ILE A 425 23.46 -6.31 -1.67
C ILE A 425 22.51 -6.44 -2.85
N GLU A 426 21.20 -6.36 -2.58
CA GLU A 426 20.16 -6.35 -3.60
C GLU A 426 20.34 -5.23 -4.62
N ALA A 427 20.72 -4.03 -4.15
CA ALA A 427 20.98 -2.89 -5.02
C ALA A 427 22.14 -3.16 -6.00
N VAL A 428 23.22 -3.83 -5.55
CA VAL A 428 24.35 -4.20 -6.40
C VAL A 428 23.96 -5.26 -7.43
N LEU A 429 23.19 -6.28 -7.01
CA LEU A 429 22.80 -7.37 -7.88
C LEU A 429 21.73 -6.94 -8.91
N ALA A 430 20.83 -6.03 -8.53
CA ALA A 430 19.76 -5.52 -9.40
C ALA A 430 20.28 -4.65 -10.56
N ASP A 431 21.52 -4.14 -10.48
CA ASP A 431 22.15 -3.34 -11.55
C ASP A 431 22.59 -4.18 -12.76
N HIS A 432 22.60 -5.49 -12.64
CA HIS A 432 23.00 -6.38 -13.73
C HIS A 432 21.86 -6.58 -14.75
N GLU A 433 22.17 -6.43 -16.06
CA GLU A 433 21.18 -6.42 -17.14
C GLU A 433 20.33 -7.71 -17.25
N ALA A 434 20.88 -8.86 -16.85
CA ALA A 434 20.17 -10.14 -16.85
C ALA A 434 19.20 -10.31 -15.67
N VAL A 435 19.28 -9.46 -14.64
CA VAL A 435 18.47 -9.57 -13.41
C VAL A 435 17.13 -8.88 -13.61
N VAL A 436 16.07 -9.66 -13.54
CA VAL A 436 14.68 -9.16 -13.52
C VAL A 436 14.30 -8.77 -12.09
N ASP A 437 14.73 -9.58 -11.11
CA ASP A 437 14.41 -9.38 -9.71
C ASP A 437 15.42 -10.10 -8.81
N VAL A 438 15.59 -9.61 -7.57
CA VAL A 438 16.52 -10.19 -6.61
C VAL A 438 16.04 -10.00 -5.18
N ALA A 439 16.24 -11.02 -4.37
CA ALA A 439 16.10 -10.96 -2.92
C ALA A 439 17.35 -11.55 -2.25
N VAL A 440 17.80 -10.90 -1.20
CA VAL A 440 18.90 -11.42 -0.37
C VAL A 440 18.34 -11.83 0.99
N ILE A 441 18.71 -13.04 1.41
CA ILE A 441 18.20 -13.68 2.63
C ILE A 441 19.33 -14.28 3.46
N GLY A 442 19.11 -14.39 4.77
CA GLY A 442 19.93 -15.19 5.66
C GLY A 442 19.52 -16.65 5.60
N VAL A 443 20.48 -17.54 5.38
CA VAL A 443 20.28 -18.99 5.44
C VAL A 443 21.18 -19.58 6.53
N PRO A 444 20.85 -20.76 7.11
CA PRO A 444 21.62 -21.35 8.19
C PRO A 444 23.08 -21.58 7.81
N ASN A 445 24.00 -21.28 8.73
CA ASN A 445 25.40 -21.61 8.63
C ASN A 445 25.94 -22.06 10.00
N ASP A 446 26.58 -23.23 10.05
CA ASP A 446 27.04 -23.84 11.30
C ASP A 446 28.11 -23.03 12.05
N GLU A 447 28.91 -22.25 11.34
CA GLU A 447 30.01 -21.46 11.91
C GLU A 447 29.57 -20.04 12.29
N PHE A 448 28.77 -19.40 11.42
CA PHE A 448 28.42 -17.97 11.55
C PHE A 448 26.98 -17.75 12.02
N GLY A 449 26.20 -18.81 12.23
CA GLY A 449 24.77 -18.74 12.53
C GLY A 449 23.92 -18.54 11.27
N GLU A 450 24.22 -17.48 10.53
CA GLU A 450 23.63 -17.21 9.21
C GLU A 450 24.72 -16.89 8.19
N GLU A 451 24.42 -17.18 6.91
CA GLU A 451 25.19 -16.69 5.77
C GLU A 451 24.28 -16.02 4.74
N VAL A 452 24.91 -15.16 3.94
CA VAL A 452 24.22 -14.39 2.91
C VAL A 452 23.98 -15.26 1.69
N LYS A 453 22.71 -15.39 1.28
CA LYS A 453 22.28 -16.02 0.03
C LYS A 453 21.50 -15.02 -0.82
N ALA A 454 21.80 -14.95 -2.11
CA ALA A 454 20.99 -14.24 -3.08
C ALA A 454 20.02 -15.22 -3.78
N VAL A 455 18.78 -14.80 -4.00
CA VAL A 455 17.79 -15.47 -4.83
C VAL A 455 17.47 -14.55 -6.00
N VAL A 456 17.73 -15.00 -7.23
CA VAL A 456 17.71 -14.15 -8.41
C VAL A 456 16.72 -14.70 -9.44
N GLN A 457 15.86 -13.82 -9.94
CA GLN A 457 15.05 -14.08 -11.13
C GLN A 457 15.73 -13.44 -12.33
N VAL A 458 16.02 -14.23 -13.33
CA VAL A 458 16.60 -13.75 -14.60
C VAL A 458 15.55 -13.70 -15.72
N ALA A 459 15.84 -12.96 -16.79
CA ALA A 459 14.96 -12.88 -17.94
C ALA A 459 14.83 -14.27 -18.63
N GLU A 460 13.66 -14.56 -19.16
CA GLU A 460 13.32 -15.87 -19.78
C GLU A 460 14.28 -16.29 -20.92
N ASN A 461 14.92 -15.33 -21.57
CA ASN A 461 15.87 -15.57 -22.65
C ASN A 461 17.29 -15.88 -22.17
N VAL A 462 17.56 -15.82 -20.87
CA VAL A 462 18.86 -16.16 -20.28
C VAL A 462 19.01 -17.68 -20.19
N VAL A 463 19.94 -18.22 -20.96
CA VAL A 463 20.24 -19.67 -21.02
C VAL A 463 21.44 -20.03 -20.14
N ASP A 464 22.43 -19.13 -20.05
CA ASP A 464 23.66 -19.31 -19.28
C ASP A 464 23.56 -18.66 -17.89
N THR A 465 22.89 -19.32 -16.97
CA THR A 465 22.80 -18.86 -15.58
C THR A 465 24.15 -18.95 -14.84
N ALA A 466 25.05 -19.84 -15.23
CA ALA A 466 26.37 -19.96 -14.62
C ALA A 466 27.26 -18.76 -14.97
N GLY A 467 27.19 -18.25 -16.20
CA GLY A 467 27.86 -17.00 -16.59
C GLY A 467 27.33 -15.80 -15.81
N VAL A 468 25.99 -15.70 -15.70
CA VAL A 468 25.34 -14.64 -14.90
C VAL A 468 25.76 -14.71 -13.43
N GLU A 469 25.81 -15.90 -12.82
CA GLU A 469 26.26 -16.09 -11.44
C GLU A 469 27.70 -15.57 -11.26
N ALA A 470 28.60 -15.91 -12.17
CA ALA A 470 29.99 -15.47 -12.10
C ALA A 470 30.11 -13.93 -12.19
N ASP A 471 29.32 -13.29 -13.06
CA ASP A 471 29.32 -11.85 -13.23
C ASP A 471 28.73 -11.13 -11.99
N LEU A 472 27.64 -11.65 -11.43
CA LEU A 472 27.03 -11.14 -10.19
C LEU A 472 27.99 -11.24 -9.01
N MET A 473 28.66 -12.39 -8.84
CA MET A 473 29.66 -12.60 -7.78
C MET A 473 30.88 -11.70 -7.97
N ALA A 474 31.30 -11.46 -9.21
CA ALA A 474 32.40 -10.53 -9.50
C ALA A 474 32.01 -9.09 -9.16
N SER A 475 30.79 -8.65 -9.50
CA SER A 475 30.27 -7.33 -9.13
C SER A 475 30.21 -7.13 -7.61
N CYS A 476 29.69 -8.11 -6.88
CA CYS A 476 29.75 -8.12 -5.42
C CYS A 476 31.19 -8.09 -4.90
N GLY A 477 32.11 -8.77 -5.60
CA GLY A 477 33.53 -8.78 -5.25
C GLY A 477 34.21 -7.40 -5.32
N ILE A 478 33.73 -6.55 -6.22
CA ILE A 478 34.25 -5.20 -6.43
C ILE A 478 33.58 -4.17 -5.51
N LEU A 479 32.26 -4.27 -5.36
CA LEU A 479 31.44 -3.21 -4.77
C LEU A 479 31.13 -3.43 -3.29
N LEU A 480 31.25 -4.68 -2.77
CA LEU A 480 30.86 -5.01 -1.40
C LEU A 480 32.06 -5.51 -0.57
N ALA A 481 32.04 -5.16 0.71
CA ALA A 481 32.95 -5.74 1.70
C ALA A 481 32.80 -7.28 1.77
N GLY A 482 33.88 -8.00 2.05
CA GLY A 482 33.90 -9.47 1.94
C GLY A 482 32.82 -10.20 2.75
N TYR A 483 32.46 -9.68 3.94
CA TYR A 483 31.45 -10.28 4.81
C TYR A 483 30.00 -10.07 4.31
N LYS A 484 29.76 -9.07 3.44
CA LYS A 484 28.46 -8.77 2.84
C LYS A 484 28.17 -9.60 1.58
N ARG A 485 29.20 -10.21 0.98
CA ARG A 485 29.07 -10.91 -0.29
C ARG A 485 28.22 -12.17 -0.15
N PRO A 486 27.27 -12.42 -1.06
CA PRO A 486 26.56 -13.69 -1.07
C PRO A 486 27.55 -14.87 -1.13
N ARG A 487 27.28 -15.91 -0.36
CA ARG A 487 28.02 -17.18 -0.42
C ARG A 487 27.52 -18.07 -1.54
N SER A 488 26.26 -17.89 -1.93
CA SER A 488 25.62 -18.63 -3.01
C SER A 488 24.51 -17.80 -3.66
N ILE A 489 24.20 -18.14 -4.91
CA ILE A 489 23.11 -17.57 -5.66
C ILE A 489 22.20 -18.72 -6.14
N ASP A 490 20.91 -18.64 -5.84
CA ASP A 490 19.91 -19.54 -6.37
C ASP A 490 19.07 -18.80 -7.42
N PHE A 491 18.78 -19.47 -8.54
CA PHE A 491 17.95 -18.91 -9.60
C PHE A 491 16.53 -19.46 -9.50
N ILE A 492 15.54 -18.57 -9.60
CA ILE A 492 14.12 -18.96 -9.58
C ILE A 492 13.39 -18.42 -10.81
N ALA A 493 12.33 -19.11 -11.20
CA ALA A 493 11.53 -18.73 -12.37
C ALA A 493 10.69 -17.47 -12.10
N GLU A 494 10.15 -17.34 -10.89
CA GLU A 494 9.28 -16.23 -10.48
C GLU A 494 9.50 -15.91 -9.00
N MET A 495 9.69 -14.60 -8.69
CA MET A 495 9.86 -14.11 -7.34
C MET A 495 8.51 -14.10 -6.60
N PRO A 496 8.38 -14.77 -5.43
CA PRO A 496 7.15 -14.75 -4.66
C PRO A 496 6.85 -13.33 -4.16
N ARG A 497 5.61 -12.87 -4.41
CA ARG A 497 5.20 -11.51 -4.10
C ARG A 497 3.81 -11.43 -3.50
N THR A 498 3.61 -10.42 -2.67
CA THR A 498 2.26 -10.01 -2.26
C THR A 498 1.50 -9.43 -3.46
N GLY A 499 0.19 -9.32 -3.36
CA GLY A 499 -0.64 -8.65 -4.37
C GLY A 499 -0.24 -7.20 -4.69
N THR A 500 0.53 -6.55 -3.79
CA THR A 500 1.15 -5.22 -4.00
C THR A 500 2.50 -5.25 -4.70
N GLY A 501 3.02 -6.43 -5.00
CA GLY A 501 4.33 -6.57 -5.60
C GLY A 501 5.51 -6.60 -4.61
N LYS A 502 5.29 -6.60 -3.29
CA LYS A 502 6.36 -6.76 -2.29
C LYS A 502 6.84 -8.21 -2.25
N ILE A 503 8.17 -8.41 -2.28
CA ILE A 503 8.78 -9.75 -2.19
C ILE A 503 8.47 -10.39 -0.83
N LEU A 504 8.08 -11.67 -0.85
CA LEU A 504 7.82 -12.49 0.32
C LEU A 504 9.10 -13.23 0.75
N LYS A 505 10.06 -12.50 1.34
CA LYS A 505 11.36 -13.07 1.77
C LYS A 505 11.19 -14.26 2.73
N ARG A 506 10.10 -14.30 3.52
CA ARG A 506 9.79 -15.45 4.38
C ARG A 506 9.63 -16.73 3.57
N GLU A 507 8.89 -16.70 2.48
CA GLU A 507 8.69 -17.88 1.62
C GLU A 507 10.00 -18.33 0.97
N LEU A 508 10.88 -17.38 0.66
CA LEU A 508 12.21 -17.69 0.14
C LEU A 508 13.13 -18.33 1.19
N ARG A 509 12.98 -17.96 2.49
CA ARG A 509 13.78 -18.52 3.60
C ARG A 509 13.31 -19.91 4.03
N GLU A 510 12.00 -20.13 4.03
CA GLU A 510 11.36 -21.33 4.61
C GLU A 510 12.02 -22.65 4.18
N PRO A 511 12.37 -22.89 2.89
CA PRO A 511 13.02 -24.14 2.47
C PRO A 511 14.37 -24.39 3.13
N TYR A 512 15.13 -23.36 3.49
CA TYR A 512 16.47 -23.50 4.10
C TYR A 512 16.43 -23.66 5.61
N TRP A 513 15.32 -23.26 6.26
CA TRP A 513 15.16 -23.32 7.72
C TRP A 513 14.27 -24.48 8.17
N ALA A 514 13.69 -25.25 7.24
CA ALA A 514 12.72 -26.32 7.55
C ALA A 514 13.27 -27.44 8.47
N ASP A 515 14.58 -27.69 8.44
CA ASP A 515 15.23 -28.76 9.21
C ASP A 515 16.07 -28.22 10.40
N VAL A 516 15.96 -26.93 10.72
CA VAL A 516 16.74 -26.30 11.79
C VAL A 516 15.84 -25.95 12.96
N ASP A 517 16.07 -26.58 14.13
CA ASP A 517 15.36 -26.33 15.40
C ASP A 517 15.66 -24.90 15.96
N ARG A 518 15.43 -23.86 15.18
CA ARG A 518 15.57 -22.48 15.62
C ARG A 518 14.23 -21.76 15.43
N VAL A 519 13.61 -21.38 16.55
CA VAL A 519 12.44 -20.48 16.54
C VAL A 519 12.96 -19.09 16.12
N ILE A 520 12.55 -18.64 14.93
CA ILE A 520 12.81 -17.28 14.44
C ILE A 520 11.78 -16.34 15.05
#